data_89829214eac459271035eaea28cde03d
#
_entry.id   89829214eac459271035eaea28cde03d
#
_cell.length_a   1.000
_cell.length_b   1.000
_cell.length_c   1.000
_cell.angle_alpha   90.00
_cell.angle_beta   90.00
_cell.angle_gamma   90.00
#
_symmetry.space_group_name_H-M   'P 1'
#
loop_
_entity.id
_entity.type
_entity.pdbx_description
1 polymer ?
#
loop_
_entity_poly.entity_id
_entity_poly.type
_entity_poly.pdbx_seq_one_letter_code
_entity_poly.pdbx_strand_id
1 'polypeptide(L)'
;NVVSELRKVRSGRAAPQVVQWASQVVPAALYISAITVLEIEMGILLMERKDPAQSTLLRSWMNGHVLPAFSDRILPVDTAVALRCARLHVPNPGADRDMLIASTALVHGLTLVTRNVVDFKSCDVALLNPWDTSA
;
A
#
# COMPACT_ATOMS: atom_id res chain seq x y z
N ASN A 1 -4.83 2.55 -3.97
CA ASN A 1 -3.59 2.71 -3.23
C ASN A 1 -2.46 3.22 -4.15
N VAL A 2 -1.33 3.56 -3.57
CA VAL A 2 -0.20 4.11 -4.33
C VAL A 2 0.35 3.12 -5.35
N VAL A 3 0.47 1.85 -4.99
CA VAL A 3 0.97 0.80 -5.90
C VAL A 3 0.07 0.69 -7.12
N SER A 4 -1.24 0.70 -6.92
CA SER A 4 -2.22 0.65 -8.01
C SER A 4 -2.16 1.91 -8.87
N GLU A 5 -1.91 3.08 -8.28
CA GLU A 5 -1.75 4.32 -9.04
C GLU A 5 -0.51 4.27 -9.92
N LEU A 6 0.60 3.73 -9.42
CA LEU A 6 1.84 3.61 -10.19
C LEU A 6 1.70 2.68 -11.39
N ARG A 7 0.77 1.71 -11.36
CA ARG A 7 0.44 0.85 -12.51
C ARG A 7 0.02 1.67 -13.73
N LYS A 8 -0.59 2.83 -13.50
CA LYS A 8 -1.13 3.69 -14.57
C LYS A 8 -0.07 4.55 -15.29
N VAL A 9 1.19 4.52 -14.84
CA VAL A 9 2.24 5.39 -15.38
C VAL A 9 2.40 5.21 -16.89
N ARG A 10 2.46 3.98 -17.37
CA ARG A 10 2.66 3.69 -18.79
C ARG A 10 1.50 4.14 -19.66
N SER A 11 0.29 4.17 -19.12
CA SER A 11 -0.90 4.61 -19.86
C SER A 11 -1.11 6.12 -19.80
N GLY A 12 -0.28 6.85 -19.07
CA GLY A 12 -0.41 8.29 -18.87
C GLY A 12 -1.58 8.68 -17.98
N ARG A 13 -2.22 7.74 -17.29
CA ARG A 13 -3.38 7.98 -16.44
C ARG A 13 -3.03 8.15 -14.96
N ALA A 14 -1.76 7.97 -14.59
CA ALA A 14 -1.34 8.19 -13.23
C ALA A 14 -1.38 9.68 -12.87
N ALA A 15 -1.73 9.98 -11.61
CA ALA A 15 -1.73 11.36 -11.13
C ALA A 15 -0.31 11.95 -11.24
N PRO A 16 -0.13 13.14 -11.85
CA PRO A 16 1.20 13.72 -12.04
C PRO A 16 1.99 13.89 -10.75
N GLN A 17 1.31 14.22 -9.65
CA GLN A 17 1.94 14.39 -8.34
C GLN A 17 2.56 13.09 -7.85
N VAL A 18 1.86 11.96 -8.05
CA VAL A 18 2.35 10.64 -7.65
C VAL A 18 3.54 10.23 -8.50
N VAL A 19 3.49 10.48 -9.80
CA VAL A 19 4.60 10.20 -10.73
C VAL A 19 5.84 11.00 -10.32
N GLN A 20 5.67 12.27 -10.01
CA GLN A 20 6.77 13.13 -9.58
C GLN A 20 7.39 12.63 -8.28
N TRP A 21 6.55 12.30 -7.30
CA TRP A 21 7.02 11.73 -6.04
C TRP A 21 7.81 10.43 -6.28
N ALA A 22 7.25 9.52 -7.07
CA ALA A 22 7.88 8.22 -7.34
C ALA A 22 9.23 8.37 -8.05
N SER A 23 9.38 9.39 -8.91
CA SER A 23 10.63 9.63 -9.62
C SER A 23 11.77 10.11 -8.70
N GLN A 24 11.43 10.62 -7.53
CA GLN A 24 12.38 11.14 -6.55
C GLN A 24 12.75 10.12 -5.46
N VAL A 25 12.09 8.98 -5.42
CA VAL A 25 12.29 7.96 -4.39
C VAL A 25 13.16 6.85 -4.93
N VAL A 26 14.17 6.44 -4.14
CA VAL A 26 14.98 5.27 -4.48
C VAL A 26 14.11 4.01 -4.32
N PRO A 27 13.96 3.18 -5.37
CA PRO A 27 13.08 2.00 -5.30
C PRO A 27 13.41 1.07 -4.13
N ALA A 28 14.68 0.92 -3.77
CA ALA A 28 15.10 0.08 -2.66
C ALA A 28 14.62 0.58 -1.29
N ALA A 29 14.17 1.83 -1.20
CA ALA A 29 13.62 2.41 0.03
C ALA A 29 12.12 2.15 0.17
N LEU A 30 11.47 1.56 -0.83
CA LEU A 30 10.04 1.29 -0.84
C LEU A 30 9.75 -0.13 -0.36
N TYR A 31 8.81 -0.22 0.57
CA TYR A 31 8.33 -1.48 1.15
C TYR A 31 6.82 -1.55 1.01
N ILE A 32 6.28 -2.75 0.98
CA ILE A 32 4.83 -2.95 1.05
C ILE A 32 4.52 -3.96 2.16
N SER A 33 3.32 -3.84 2.72
CA SER A 33 2.81 -4.80 3.70
C SER A 33 2.26 -6.03 2.99
N ALA A 34 2.33 -7.19 3.65
CA ALA A 34 1.61 -8.38 3.22
C ALA A 34 0.11 -8.10 3.07
N ILE A 35 -0.44 -7.16 3.85
CA ILE A 35 -1.84 -6.74 3.73
C ILE A 35 -2.08 -6.01 2.40
N THR A 36 -1.13 -5.22 1.92
CA THR A 36 -1.23 -4.60 0.59
C THR A 36 -1.29 -5.67 -0.50
N VAL A 37 -0.47 -6.71 -0.39
CA VAL A 37 -0.53 -7.86 -1.31
C VAL A 37 -1.91 -8.51 -1.28
N LEU A 38 -2.46 -8.72 -0.08
CA LEU A 38 -3.80 -9.28 0.09
C LEU A 38 -4.85 -8.41 -0.60
N GLU A 39 -4.79 -7.10 -0.42
CA GLU A 39 -5.77 -6.18 -1.02
C GLU A 39 -5.69 -6.18 -2.56
N ILE A 40 -4.49 -6.20 -3.11
CA ILE A 40 -4.30 -6.27 -4.57
C ILE A 40 -4.85 -7.60 -5.09
N GLU A 41 -4.52 -8.71 -4.42
CA GLU A 41 -4.99 -10.04 -4.82
C GLU A 41 -6.52 -10.12 -4.78
N MET A 42 -7.14 -9.62 -3.71
CA MET A 42 -8.61 -9.56 -3.61
C MET A 42 -9.22 -8.78 -4.77
N GLY A 43 -8.62 -7.65 -5.12
CA GLY A 43 -9.08 -6.83 -6.24
C GLY A 43 -9.04 -7.60 -7.56
N ILE A 44 -7.97 -8.38 -7.78
CA ILE A 44 -7.83 -9.20 -8.98
C ILE A 44 -8.90 -10.29 -9.02
N LEU A 45 -9.10 -10.99 -7.90
CA LEU A 45 -10.09 -12.06 -7.81
C LEU A 45 -11.52 -11.55 -8.02
N LEU A 46 -11.83 -10.38 -7.48
CA LEU A 46 -13.13 -9.73 -7.72
C LEU A 46 -13.30 -9.34 -9.19
N MET A 47 -12.22 -8.87 -9.83
CA MET A 47 -12.25 -8.51 -11.24
C MET A 47 -12.45 -9.73 -12.13
N GLU A 48 -11.93 -10.92 -11.75
CA GLU A 48 -12.16 -12.16 -12.51
C GLU A 48 -13.65 -12.45 -12.68
N ARG A 49 -14.46 -12.11 -11.69
CA ARG A 49 -15.90 -12.33 -11.72
C ARG A 49 -16.64 -11.30 -12.57
N LYS A 50 -16.05 -10.13 -12.75
CA LYS A 50 -16.68 -8.97 -13.40
C LYS A 50 -16.20 -8.78 -14.83
N ASP A 51 -14.90 -8.89 -15.05
CA ASP A 51 -14.24 -8.65 -16.34
C ASP A 51 -12.98 -9.52 -16.42
N PRO A 52 -13.09 -10.76 -16.92
CA PRO A 52 -11.94 -11.68 -16.99
C PRO A 52 -10.78 -11.16 -17.81
N ALA A 53 -11.03 -10.38 -18.87
CA ALA A 53 -9.95 -9.81 -19.69
C ALA A 53 -9.12 -8.82 -18.87
N GLN A 54 -9.78 -7.95 -18.12
CA GLN A 54 -9.10 -6.98 -17.26
C GLN A 54 -8.35 -7.67 -16.12
N SER A 55 -8.92 -8.73 -15.55
CA SER A 55 -8.27 -9.47 -14.47
C SER A 55 -6.98 -10.14 -14.94
N THR A 56 -6.94 -10.62 -16.19
CA THR A 56 -5.73 -11.21 -16.78
C THR A 56 -4.60 -10.19 -16.84
N LEU A 57 -4.90 -8.94 -17.21
CA LEU A 57 -3.92 -7.86 -17.23
C LEU A 57 -3.42 -7.53 -15.82
N LEU A 58 -4.33 -7.47 -14.85
CA LEU A 58 -3.96 -7.22 -13.45
C LEU A 58 -3.12 -8.36 -12.88
N ARG A 59 -3.44 -9.59 -13.23
CA ARG A 59 -2.67 -10.78 -12.79
C ARG A 59 -1.25 -10.72 -13.35
N SER A 60 -1.10 -10.38 -14.62
CA SER A 60 0.22 -10.24 -15.24
C SER A 60 1.03 -9.14 -14.58
N TRP A 61 0.41 -8.02 -14.25
CA TRP A 61 1.05 -6.93 -13.52
C TRP A 61 1.51 -7.37 -12.13
N MET A 62 0.64 -8.05 -11.38
CA MET A 62 0.96 -8.52 -10.02
C MET A 62 2.14 -9.50 -10.04
N ASN A 63 2.07 -10.52 -10.90
CA ASN A 63 3.07 -11.59 -10.94
C ASN A 63 4.37 -11.16 -11.61
N GLY A 64 4.30 -10.29 -12.61
CA GLY A 64 5.44 -9.87 -13.41
C GLY A 64 6.16 -8.61 -12.92
N HIS A 65 5.48 -7.77 -12.15
CA HIS A 65 6.02 -6.47 -11.73
C HIS A 65 5.98 -6.27 -10.22
N VAL A 66 4.83 -6.44 -9.57
CA VAL A 66 4.70 -6.12 -8.14
C VAL A 66 5.51 -7.09 -7.28
N LEU A 67 5.23 -8.39 -7.39
CA LEU A 67 5.91 -9.38 -6.55
C LEU A 67 7.42 -9.41 -6.79
N PRO A 68 7.92 -9.39 -8.04
CA PRO A 68 9.37 -9.33 -8.25
C PRO A 68 10.01 -8.03 -7.74
N ALA A 69 9.35 -6.89 -7.95
CA ALA A 69 9.92 -5.60 -7.54
C ALA A 69 10.09 -5.49 -6.02
N PHE A 70 9.21 -6.10 -5.24
CA PHE A 70 9.22 -6.05 -3.78
C PHE A 70 9.62 -7.38 -3.15
N SER A 71 10.25 -8.31 -3.88
CA SER A 71 10.44 -9.70 -3.44
C SER A 71 11.12 -9.84 -2.06
N ASP A 72 12.00 -8.91 -1.70
CA ASP A 72 12.71 -8.88 -0.43
C ASP A 72 12.22 -7.75 0.49
N ARG A 73 11.17 -7.05 0.08
CA ARG A 73 10.66 -5.88 0.80
C ARG A 73 9.15 -5.95 1.03
N ILE A 74 8.60 -7.16 1.11
CA ILE A 74 7.21 -7.40 1.54
C ILE A 74 7.26 -7.74 3.02
N LEU A 75 6.72 -6.85 3.84
CA LEU A 75 6.80 -6.97 5.29
C LEU A 75 5.63 -7.82 5.82
N PRO A 76 5.91 -8.89 6.56
CA PRO A 76 4.87 -9.81 7.03
C PRO A 76 4.09 -9.21 8.21
N VAL A 77 2.92 -9.81 8.46
CA VAL A 77 2.17 -9.60 9.69
C VAL A 77 2.66 -10.64 10.69
N ASP A 78 3.66 -10.25 11.47
CA ASP A 78 4.25 -11.11 12.50
C ASP A 78 3.72 -10.74 13.89
N THR A 79 4.28 -11.36 14.94
CA THR A 79 3.84 -11.13 16.31
C THR A 79 4.00 -9.67 16.73
N ALA A 80 5.12 -9.03 16.37
CA ALA A 80 5.36 -7.63 16.71
C ALA A 80 4.31 -6.73 16.08
N VAL A 81 3.96 -6.97 14.81
CA VAL A 81 2.92 -6.22 14.11
C VAL A 81 1.55 -6.46 14.76
N ALA A 82 1.24 -7.72 15.12
CA ALA A 82 -0.04 -8.05 15.76
C ALA A 82 -0.19 -7.34 17.11
N LEU A 83 0.86 -7.33 17.92
CA LEU A 83 0.83 -6.67 19.23
C LEU A 83 0.67 -5.15 19.09
N ARG A 84 1.36 -4.56 18.13
CA ARG A 84 1.22 -3.12 17.87
C ARG A 84 -0.17 -2.78 17.34
N CYS A 85 -0.72 -3.63 16.49
CA CYS A 85 -2.05 -3.45 15.93
C CYS A 85 -3.13 -3.44 17.02
N ALA A 86 -3.00 -4.33 18.00
CA ALA A 86 -3.93 -4.37 19.13
C ALA A 86 -4.01 -3.02 19.83
N ARG A 87 -2.88 -2.34 20.00
CA ARG A 87 -2.84 -1.02 20.64
C ARG A 87 -3.56 0.05 19.82
N LEU A 88 -3.53 -0.06 18.50
CA LEU A 88 -4.22 0.91 17.64
C LEU A 88 -5.74 0.77 17.72
N HIS A 89 -6.25 -0.42 18.09
CA HIS A 89 -7.68 -0.66 18.24
C HIS A 89 -8.25 -0.28 19.59
N VAL A 90 -7.41 0.03 20.57
CA VAL A 90 -7.87 0.34 21.94
C VAL A 90 -7.51 1.79 22.26
N PRO A 91 -8.47 2.60 22.76
CA PRO A 91 -9.85 2.26 23.12
C PRO A 91 -10.85 2.22 21.95
N ASN A 92 -10.50 2.79 20.79
CA ASN A 92 -11.43 2.92 19.66
C ASN A 92 -10.93 2.06 18.49
N PRO A 93 -11.63 0.95 18.16
CA PRO A 93 -11.20 0.11 17.05
C PRO A 93 -11.30 0.84 15.71
N GLY A 94 -10.29 0.64 14.87
CA GLY A 94 -10.27 1.10 13.49
C GLY A 94 -10.55 -0.02 12.51
N ALA A 95 -10.41 0.25 11.22
CA ALA A 95 -10.50 -0.75 10.18
C ALA A 95 -9.33 -1.72 10.27
N ASP A 96 -9.61 -3.03 10.27
CA ASP A 96 -8.59 -4.05 10.56
C ASP A 96 -7.38 -3.98 9.63
N ARG A 97 -7.63 -3.90 8.31
CA ARG A 97 -6.52 -3.88 7.34
C ARG A 97 -5.70 -2.61 7.43
N ASP A 98 -6.35 -1.46 7.62
CA ASP A 98 -5.65 -0.19 7.78
C ASP A 98 -4.77 -0.20 9.04
N MET A 99 -5.28 -0.74 10.13
CA MET A 99 -4.52 -0.80 11.38
C MET A 99 -3.33 -1.76 11.27
N LEU A 100 -3.45 -2.84 10.50
CA LEU A 100 -2.34 -3.74 10.23
C LEU A 100 -1.27 -3.07 9.37
N ILE A 101 -1.66 -2.31 8.36
CA ILE A 101 -0.71 -1.56 7.52
C ILE A 101 0.01 -0.50 8.36
N ALA A 102 -0.72 0.27 9.16
CA ALA A 102 -0.13 1.27 10.04
C ALA A 102 0.83 0.65 11.05
N SER A 103 0.46 -0.48 11.64
CA SER A 103 1.28 -1.20 12.61
C SER A 103 2.58 -1.71 11.99
N THR A 104 2.53 -2.17 10.76
CA THR A 104 3.71 -2.60 10.01
C THR A 104 4.69 -1.44 9.87
N ALA A 105 4.20 -0.27 9.46
CA ALA A 105 5.02 0.92 9.35
C ALA A 105 5.62 1.34 10.69
N LEU A 106 4.83 1.31 11.77
CA LEU A 106 5.29 1.68 13.11
C LEU A 106 6.38 0.75 13.63
N VAL A 107 6.20 -0.56 13.47
CA VAL A 107 7.18 -1.55 13.94
C VAL A 107 8.53 -1.38 13.23
N HIS A 108 8.50 -1.05 11.95
CA HIS A 108 9.70 -0.93 11.14
C HIS A 108 10.24 0.51 11.03
N GLY A 109 9.61 1.47 11.71
CA GLY A 109 10.04 2.87 11.67
C GLY A 109 9.91 3.52 10.30
N LEU A 110 8.89 3.15 9.54
CA LEU A 110 8.67 3.62 8.17
C LEU A 110 7.59 4.69 8.12
N THR A 111 7.64 5.51 7.06
CA THR A 111 6.57 6.44 6.72
C THR A 111 5.51 5.72 5.90
N LEU A 112 4.25 5.87 6.28
CA LEU A 112 3.13 5.32 5.53
C LEU A 112 2.75 6.27 4.40
N VAL A 113 2.84 5.79 3.18
CA VAL A 113 2.50 6.57 1.98
C VAL A 113 1.09 6.22 1.56
N THR A 114 0.18 7.18 1.68
CA THR A 114 -1.24 6.94 1.44
C THR A 114 -1.96 8.23 1.04
N ARG A 115 -3.02 8.09 0.26
CA ARG A 115 -3.93 9.20 -0.03
C ARG A 115 -4.88 9.45 1.15
N ASN A 116 -5.22 8.41 1.91
CA ASN A 116 -6.23 8.45 2.96
C ASN A 116 -5.64 8.80 4.32
N VAL A 117 -4.94 9.94 4.40
CA VAL A 117 -4.26 10.35 5.64
C VAL A 117 -5.20 10.51 6.83
N VAL A 118 -6.47 10.86 6.57
CA VAL A 118 -7.47 11.02 7.63
C VAL A 118 -7.70 9.72 8.39
N ASP A 119 -7.72 8.59 7.68
CA ASP A 119 -7.98 7.29 8.28
C ASP A 119 -6.84 6.83 9.22
N PHE A 120 -5.66 7.45 9.12
CA PHE A 120 -4.48 7.06 9.88
C PHE A 120 -4.02 8.10 10.90
N LYS A 121 -4.73 9.22 11.03
CA LYS A 121 -4.33 10.31 11.93
C LYS A 121 -4.19 9.87 13.39
N SER A 122 -5.04 8.95 13.83
CA SER A 122 -5.04 8.46 15.21
C SER A 122 -3.95 7.43 15.47
N CYS A 123 -3.21 6.99 14.46
CA CYS A 123 -2.26 5.88 14.58
C CYS A 123 -0.86 6.30 15.02
N ASP A 124 -0.58 7.60 15.09
CA ASP A 124 0.74 8.17 15.43
C ASP A 124 1.85 7.65 14.52
N VAL A 125 1.52 7.39 13.27
CA VAL A 125 2.48 6.97 12.25
C VAL A 125 2.82 8.16 11.36
N ALA A 126 4.07 8.26 10.91
CA ALA A 126 4.46 9.27 9.94
C ALA A 126 3.72 9.04 8.63
N LEU A 127 3.08 10.08 8.11
CA LEU A 127 2.23 9.99 6.91
C LEU A 127 2.77 10.86 5.80
N LEU A 128 2.63 10.38 4.56
CA LEU A 128 2.93 11.16 3.37
C LEU A 128 1.85 10.88 2.33
N ASN A 129 1.24 11.96 1.82
CA ASN A 129 0.26 11.88 0.74
C ASN A 129 0.91 12.34 -0.57
N PRO A 130 1.27 11.43 -1.50
CA PRO A 130 1.94 11.84 -2.74
C PRO A 130 1.02 12.56 -3.72
N TRP A 131 -0.30 12.57 -3.49
CA TRP A 131 -1.24 13.38 -4.27
C TRP A 131 -1.27 14.84 -3.83
N ASP A 132 -0.80 15.12 -2.61
CA ASP A 132 -0.80 16.48 -2.05
C ASP A 132 0.48 17.19 -2.47
N THR A 133 0.34 18.32 -3.21
CA THR A 133 1.46 19.13 -3.67
C THR A 133 1.76 20.32 -2.77
N SER A 134 0.93 20.56 -1.76
CA SER A 134 1.20 21.62 -0.78
C SER A 134 2.33 21.12 0.13
N ALA A 135 3.45 21.77 0.01
CA ALA A 135 4.63 21.41 0.79
C ALA A 135 4.46 21.78 2.26
#